data_4673b5cef4ddc5cf01316c62e2eab651
#
_entry.id   4673b5cef4ddc5cf01316c62e2eab651
#
_cell.length_a   1.000
_cell.length_b   1.000
_cell.length_c   1.000
_cell.angle_alpha   90.00
_cell.angle_beta   90.00
_cell.angle_gamma   90.00
#
_symmetry.space_group_name_H-M   'P 1'
#
loop_
_entity.id
_entity.type
_entity.pdbx_description
1 polymer ?
#
loop_
_entity_poly.entity_id
_entity_poly.type
_entity_poly.pdbx_seq_one_letter_code
_entity_poly.pdbx_strand_id
1 'polypeptide(L)'
;QIQTYPMCDPVSGAIELIDDARFEGAILVNQEGKRFVEELGRRDVLSKAILDQTGSYCYALFNDAIEKKSHAISHHQDEVAVFTKSGILHKGETLEDVANFFKVPVDSLKATVARVNEFAKTGKDTDFNYRARFTDLSTGPYWMYRGVPSVHHTMGGLKINPKAQVLDANDRPIPGLWAAGEVTGSTHGSNRLGSNAYADIIVFGRIAGREASR
;
A
#
# COMPACT_ATOMS: atom_id res chain seq x y z
N GLN A 1 18.72 -1.63 -0.42
CA GLN A 1 17.39 -2.14 -0.03
C GLN A 1 16.31 -1.32 -0.73
N ILE A 2 15.24 -1.97 -1.18
CA ILE A 2 14.12 -1.35 -1.88
C ILE A 2 12.88 -1.48 -0.99
N GLN A 3 12.13 -0.40 -0.85
CA GLN A 3 10.80 -0.41 -0.27
C GLN A 3 9.78 -0.68 -1.38
N THR A 4 8.86 -1.61 -1.14
CA THR A 4 7.73 -1.89 -2.01
C THR A 4 6.46 -1.26 -1.45
N TYR A 5 5.49 -0.97 -2.31
CA TYR A 5 4.11 -0.68 -1.94
C TYR A 5 3.25 -1.89 -2.29
N PRO A 6 2.33 -2.32 -1.39
CA PRO A 6 1.65 -3.61 -1.55
C PRO A 6 0.56 -3.60 -2.63
N MET A 7 -0.12 -2.47 -2.83
CA MET A 7 -1.25 -2.35 -3.75
C MET A 7 -0.93 -1.33 -4.84
N CYS A 8 -0.53 -1.86 -5.98
CA CYS A 8 -0.19 -1.09 -7.17
C CYS A 8 -0.90 -1.68 -8.38
N ASP A 9 -1.19 -0.81 -9.35
CA ASP A 9 -1.74 -1.19 -10.64
C ASP A 9 -0.87 -2.28 -11.31
N PRO A 10 -1.45 -3.44 -11.63
CA PRO A 10 -0.70 -4.55 -12.22
C PRO A 10 -0.13 -4.27 -13.62
N VAL A 11 -0.54 -3.18 -14.27
CA VAL A 11 -0.07 -2.79 -15.61
C VAL A 11 1.03 -1.76 -15.53
N SER A 12 0.82 -0.67 -14.82
CA SER A 12 1.77 0.45 -14.72
C SER A 12 2.74 0.35 -13.55
N GLY A 13 2.40 -0.42 -12.52
CA GLY A 13 3.14 -0.46 -11.24
C GLY A 13 2.93 0.77 -10.37
N ALA A 14 2.06 1.70 -10.78
CA ALA A 14 1.73 2.89 -9.98
C ALA A 14 0.93 2.51 -8.72
N ILE A 15 1.09 3.27 -7.65
CA ILE A 15 0.30 3.09 -6.43
C ILE A 15 -1.18 3.31 -6.76
N GLU A 16 -2.03 2.40 -6.31
CA GLU A 16 -3.49 2.54 -6.39
C GLU A 16 -3.98 3.49 -5.30
N LEU A 17 -4.52 4.64 -5.70
CA LEU A 17 -5.03 5.66 -4.76
C LEU A 17 -6.29 5.16 -4.04
N ILE A 18 -7.09 4.31 -4.69
CA ILE A 18 -8.25 3.64 -4.06
C ILE A 18 -7.85 2.75 -2.87
N ASP A 19 -6.55 2.45 -2.68
CA ASP A 19 -6.03 1.72 -1.51
C ASP A 19 -6.22 2.46 -0.18
N ASP A 20 -6.64 3.72 -0.20
CA ASP A 20 -7.09 4.45 1.00
C ASP A 20 -8.23 3.72 1.73
N ALA A 21 -9.06 2.93 1.03
CA ALA A 21 -10.07 2.08 1.63
C ALA A 21 -9.49 1.10 2.67
N ARG A 22 -8.25 0.65 2.50
CA ARG A 22 -7.58 -0.28 3.41
C ARG A 22 -7.35 0.31 4.80
N PHE A 23 -7.12 1.62 4.89
CA PHE A 23 -6.95 2.30 6.18
C PHE A 23 -8.26 2.43 6.97
N GLU A 24 -9.40 2.25 6.31
CA GLU A 24 -10.73 2.30 6.90
C GLU A 24 -11.39 0.90 7.06
N GLY A 25 -10.62 -0.17 6.82
CA GLY A 25 -11.04 -1.54 7.10
C GLY A 25 -11.34 -2.41 5.89
N ALA A 26 -10.91 -2.01 4.68
CA ALA A 26 -10.90 -2.93 3.56
C ALA A 26 -9.97 -4.11 3.84
N ILE A 27 -10.39 -5.32 3.46
CA ILE A 27 -9.65 -6.55 3.70
C ILE A 27 -8.88 -6.99 2.46
N LEU A 28 -7.74 -7.63 2.66
CA LEU A 28 -6.98 -8.27 1.59
C LEU A 28 -7.33 -9.76 1.52
N VAL A 29 -7.75 -10.21 0.35
CA VAL A 29 -8.07 -11.61 0.09
C VAL A 29 -7.26 -12.15 -1.09
N ASN A 30 -6.92 -13.43 -1.02
CA ASN A 30 -6.24 -14.13 -2.09
C ASN A 30 -7.23 -14.74 -3.11
N GLN A 31 -6.71 -15.49 -4.06
CA GLN A 31 -7.51 -16.13 -5.12
C GLN A 31 -8.48 -17.21 -4.59
N GLU A 32 -8.24 -17.73 -3.39
CA GLU A 32 -9.12 -18.66 -2.69
C GLU A 32 -10.19 -17.93 -1.85
N GLY A 33 -10.25 -16.60 -1.89
CA GLY A 33 -11.20 -15.79 -1.13
C GLY A 33 -10.90 -15.70 0.38
N LYS A 34 -9.65 -15.92 0.78
CA LYS A 34 -9.22 -15.94 2.18
C LYS A 34 -8.30 -14.78 2.50
N ARG A 35 -8.46 -14.19 3.69
CA ARG A 35 -7.43 -13.30 4.26
C ARG A 35 -6.15 -14.08 4.51
N PHE A 36 -5.01 -13.44 4.40
CA PHE A 36 -3.70 -14.09 4.52
C PHE A 36 -2.66 -13.26 5.28
N VAL A 37 -2.99 -12.01 5.65
CA VAL A 37 -2.06 -11.09 6.33
C VAL A 37 -2.83 -10.01 7.10
N GLU A 38 -2.18 -9.32 8.03
CA GLU A 38 -2.71 -8.12 8.69
C GLU A 38 -2.59 -6.93 7.72
N GLU A 39 -3.70 -6.31 7.36
CA GLU A 39 -3.84 -5.37 6.26
C GLU A 39 -3.08 -4.04 6.45
N LEU A 40 -2.83 -3.63 7.68
CA LEU A 40 -2.06 -2.42 8.01
C LEU A 40 -0.61 -2.74 8.38
N GLY A 41 -0.14 -3.94 8.08
CA GLY A 41 1.23 -4.38 8.29
C GLY A 41 2.27 -3.49 7.59
N ARG A 42 3.52 -3.68 7.97
CA ARG A 42 4.65 -3.01 7.31
C ARG A 42 4.65 -3.35 5.82
N ARG A 43 4.93 -2.37 4.97
CA ARG A 43 4.86 -2.51 3.50
C ARG A 43 5.63 -3.69 2.95
N ASP A 44 6.83 -3.95 3.44
CA ASP A 44 7.67 -5.08 3.03
C ASP A 44 7.07 -6.44 3.44
N VAL A 45 6.45 -6.51 4.62
CA VAL A 45 5.74 -7.71 5.11
C VAL A 45 4.50 -7.99 4.26
N LEU A 46 3.69 -6.96 4.01
CA LEU A 46 2.51 -7.04 3.15
C LEU A 46 2.89 -7.46 1.72
N SER A 47 3.87 -6.76 1.13
CA SER A 47 4.31 -7.06 -0.23
C SER A 47 4.83 -8.49 -0.36
N LYS A 48 5.63 -8.95 0.62
CA LYS A 48 6.07 -10.35 0.63
C LYS A 48 4.90 -11.32 0.73
N ALA A 49 3.96 -11.07 1.63
CA ALA A 49 2.79 -11.93 1.81
C ALA A 49 1.93 -12.01 0.52
N ILE A 50 1.81 -10.90 -0.23
CA ILE A 50 1.11 -10.87 -1.53
C ILE A 50 1.89 -11.65 -2.59
N LEU A 51 3.22 -11.45 -2.66
CA LEU A 51 4.07 -12.17 -3.62
C LEU A 51 4.06 -13.70 -3.39
N ASP A 52 3.84 -14.13 -2.15
CA ASP A 52 3.73 -15.54 -1.78
C ASP A 52 2.35 -16.15 -2.15
N GLN A 53 1.34 -15.35 -2.56
CA GLN A 53 0.05 -15.85 -3.03
C GLN A 53 0.12 -16.35 -4.48
N THR A 54 -0.84 -17.19 -4.86
CA THR A 54 -1.00 -17.67 -6.24
C THR A 54 -1.03 -16.50 -7.21
N GLY A 55 -0.12 -16.49 -8.20
CA GLY A 55 -0.02 -15.42 -9.19
C GLY A 55 0.61 -14.13 -8.70
N SER A 56 1.09 -14.07 -7.44
CA SER A 56 1.78 -12.91 -6.84
C SER A 56 0.96 -11.62 -6.84
N TYR A 57 -0.35 -11.74 -6.64
CA TYR A 57 -1.29 -10.62 -6.50
C TYR A 57 -2.37 -10.96 -5.45
N CYS A 58 -3.12 -9.96 -5.03
CA CYS A 58 -4.29 -10.14 -4.19
C CYS A 58 -5.42 -9.23 -4.63
N TYR A 59 -6.54 -9.34 -3.94
CA TYR A 59 -7.66 -8.42 -4.07
C TYR A 59 -7.88 -7.66 -2.76
N ALA A 60 -8.27 -6.39 -2.86
CA ALA A 60 -8.84 -5.67 -1.75
C ALA A 60 -10.36 -5.62 -1.91
N LEU A 61 -11.08 -5.89 -0.82
CA LEU A 61 -12.54 -5.89 -0.75
C LEU A 61 -13.02 -4.88 0.29
N PHE A 62 -13.97 -4.04 -0.09
CA PHE A 62 -14.63 -3.11 0.82
C PHE A 62 -16.08 -2.84 0.38
N ASN A 63 -16.86 -2.20 1.26
CA ASN A 63 -18.25 -1.87 1.00
C ASN A 63 -18.52 -0.36 1.11
N ASP A 64 -19.78 0.03 0.91
CA ASP A 64 -20.24 1.41 0.98
C ASP A 64 -19.98 2.09 2.35
N ALA A 65 -20.00 1.31 3.43
CA ALA A 65 -19.69 1.85 4.76
C ALA A 65 -18.21 2.26 4.90
N ILE A 66 -17.30 1.55 4.23
CA ILE A 66 -15.89 1.90 4.15
C ILE A 66 -15.69 3.05 3.16
N GLU A 67 -16.36 3.02 2.00
CA GLU A 67 -16.31 4.12 1.04
C GLU A 67 -16.68 5.46 1.67
N LYS A 68 -17.76 5.51 2.44
CA LYS A 68 -18.21 6.72 3.15
C LYS A 68 -17.18 7.29 4.13
N LYS A 69 -16.23 6.48 4.58
CA LYS A 69 -15.14 6.91 5.48
C LYS A 69 -13.88 7.28 4.71
N SER A 70 -13.49 6.43 3.78
CA SER A 70 -12.23 6.56 3.04
C SER A 70 -12.31 7.53 1.87
N HIS A 71 -13.50 7.68 1.28
CA HIS A 71 -13.72 8.38 0.02
C HIS A 71 -12.86 7.82 -1.15
N ALA A 72 -12.46 6.56 -1.05
CA ALA A 72 -11.55 5.92 -2.00
C ALA A 72 -12.07 5.94 -3.44
N ILE A 73 -13.39 5.78 -3.62
CA ILE A 73 -14.01 5.85 -4.95
C ILE A 73 -14.34 7.29 -5.33
N SER A 74 -14.94 8.05 -4.40
CA SER A 74 -15.46 9.41 -4.70
C SER A 74 -14.35 10.43 -4.95
N HIS A 75 -13.17 10.28 -4.32
CA HIS A 75 -12.04 11.19 -4.51
C HIS A 75 -11.14 10.80 -5.69
N HIS A 76 -11.22 9.56 -6.20
CA HIS A 76 -10.29 9.04 -7.23
C HIS A 76 -11.03 8.58 -8.50
N GLN A 77 -12.03 9.36 -8.95
CA GLN A 77 -12.92 8.96 -10.05
C GLN A 77 -12.20 8.69 -11.38
N ASP A 78 -11.11 9.40 -11.68
CA ASP A 78 -10.31 9.15 -12.89
C ASP A 78 -9.64 7.78 -12.85
N GLU A 79 -9.04 7.41 -11.71
CA GLU A 79 -8.46 6.09 -11.48
C GLU A 79 -9.55 5.01 -11.53
N VAL A 80 -10.67 5.23 -10.86
CA VAL A 80 -11.83 4.33 -10.85
C VAL A 80 -12.34 4.05 -12.26
N ALA A 81 -12.44 5.08 -13.12
CA ALA A 81 -12.86 4.91 -14.51
C ALA A 81 -11.87 4.03 -15.31
N VAL A 82 -10.57 4.26 -15.13
CA VAL A 82 -9.51 3.46 -15.78
C VAL A 82 -9.55 2.02 -15.30
N PHE A 83 -9.62 1.80 -13.99
CA PHE A 83 -9.58 0.46 -13.41
C PHE A 83 -10.84 -0.35 -13.65
N THR A 84 -12.00 0.30 -13.69
CA THR A 84 -13.25 -0.35 -14.11
C THR A 84 -13.17 -0.80 -15.55
N LYS A 85 -12.70 0.07 -16.46
CA LYS A 85 -12.55 -0.25 -17.87
C LYS A 85 -11.55 -1.37 -18.14
N SER A 86 -10.46 -1.43 -17.38
CA SER A 86 -9.43 -2.46 -17.51
C SER A 86 -9.75 -3.75 -16.76
N GLY A 87 -10.85 -3.82 -15.99
CA GLY A 87 -11.22 -4.98 -15.20
C GLY A 87 -10.35 -5.19 -13.96
N ILE A 88 -9.64 -4.16 -13.51
CA ILE A 88 -8.87 -4.16 -12.25
C ILE A 88 -9.81 -3.95 -11.08
N LEU A 89 -10.80 -3.06 -11.21
CA LEU A 89 -11.83 -2.75 -10.22
C LEU A 89 -13.21 -3.20 -10.72
N HIS A 90 -13.98 -3.80 -9.83
CA HIS A 90 -15.39 -4.11 -10.08
C HIS A 90 -16.26 -3.70 -8.88
N LYS A 91 -17.41 -3.10 -9.19
CA LYS A 91 -18.49 -2.84 -8.23
C LYS A 91 -19.58 -3.88 -8.40
N GLY A 92 -20.02 -4.50 -7.32
CA GLY A 92 -21.16 -5.43 -7.30
C GLY A 92 -22.16 -5.07 -6.20
N GLU A 93 -23.41 -5.39 -6.39
CA GLU A 93 -24.44 -5.19 -5.36
C GLU A 93 -24.31 -6.24 -4.24
N THR A 94 -23.76 -7.41 -4.57
CA THR A 94 -23.59 -8.54 -3.68
C THR A 94 -22.13 -9.03 -3.64
N LEU A 95 -21.77 -9.83 -2.64
CA LEU A 95 -20.47 -10.50 -2.60
C LEU A 95 -20.30 -11.50 -3.74
N GLU A 96 -21.39 -12.11 -4.17
CA GLU A 96 -21.42 -13.00 -5.33
C GLU A 96 -21.01 -12.30 -6.62
N ASP A 97 -21.48 -11.08 -6.82
CA ASP A 97 -21.17 -10.31 -8.02
C ASP A 97 -19.67 -10.08 -8.13
N VAL A 98 -19.03 -9.56 -7.08
CA VAL A 98 -17.58 -9.29 -7.11
C VAL A 98 -16.75 -10.58 -7.12
N ALA A 99 -17.19 -11.63 -6.41
CA ALA A 99 -16.52 -12.91 -6.40
C ALA A 99 -16.55 -13.57 -7.79
N ASN A 100 -17.70 -13.59 -8.46
CA ASN A 100 -17.86 -14.16 -9.79
C ASN A 100 -17.05 -13.40 -10.85
N PHE A 101 -17.03 -12.06 -10.77
CA PHE A 101 -16.24 -11.24 -11.67
C PHE A 101 -14.74 -11.61 -11.64
N PHE A 102 -14.18 -11.73 -10.44
CA PHE A 102 -12.77 -12.07 -10.25
C PHE A 102 -12.47 -13.58 -10.18
N LYS A 103 -13.50 -14.42 -10.34
CA LYS A 103 -13.41 -15.89 -10.26
C LYS A 103 -12.88 -16.38 -8.92
N VAL A 104 -13.23 -15.68 -7.85
CA VAL A 104 -12.94 -16.08 -6.47
C VAL A 104 -14.06 -16.99 -5.98
N PRO A 105 -13.78 -18.07 -5.23
CA PRO A 105 -14.82 -18.97 -4.69
C PRO A 105 -15.79 -18.20 -3.78
N VAL A 106 -17.07 -18.12 -4.17
CA VAL A 106 -18.12 -17.34 -3.51
C VAL A 106 -18.28 -17.72 -2.04
N ASP A 107 -18.39 -19.02 -1.75
CA ASP A 107 -18.60 -19.51 -0.38
C ASP A 107 -17.41 -19.21 0.53
N SER A 108 -16.19 -19.28 -0.01
CA SER A 108 -14.99 -18.93 0.73
C SER A 108 -14.93 -17.44 1.05
N LEU A 109 -15.25 -16.57 0.07
CA LEU A 109 -15.30 -15.14 0.29
C LEU A 109 -16.37 -14.74 1.31
N LYS A 110 -17.55 -15.35 1.24
CA LYS A 110 -18.63 -15.17 2.24
C LYS A 110 -18.20 -15.60 3.64
N ALA A 111 -17.54 -16.75 3.77
CA ALA A 111 -17.02 -17.21 5.05
C ALA A 111 -15.96 -16.25 5.62
N THR A 112 -15.09 -15.70 4.77
CA THR A 112 -14.10 -14.70 5.16
C THR A 112 -14.77 -13.43 5.65
N VAL A 113 -15.77 -12.91 4.93
CA VAL A 113 -16.52 -11.71 5.33
C VAL A 113 -17.28 -11.94 6.63
N ALA A 114 -17.93 -13.08 6.78
CA ALA A 114 -18.62 -13.44 8.03
C ALA A 114 -17.65 -13.45 9.22
N ARG A 115 -16.45 -13.99 9.05
CA ARG A 115 -15.39 -14.01 10.06
C ARG A 115 -14.93 -12.59 10.43
N VAL A 116 -14.73 -11.73 9.44
CA VAL A 116 -14.36 -10.32 9.65
C VAL A 116 -15.46 -9.56 10.40
N ASN A 117 -16.73 -9.82 10.08
CA ASN A 117 -17.86 -9.22 10.78
C ASN A 117 -17.93 -9.63 12.27
N GLU A 118 -17.51 -10.85 12.61
CA GLU A 118 -17.35 -11.24 14.01
C GLU A 118 -16.23 -10.43 14.69
N PHE A 119 -15.12 -10.16 14.00
CA PHE A 119 -14.07 -9.30 14.54
C PHE A 119 -14.53 -7.84 14.68
N ALA A 120 -15.33 -7.33 13.74
CA ALA A 120 -15.92 -5.99 13.84
C ALA A 120 -16.82 -5.86 15.09
N LYS A 121 -17.61 -6.90 15.42
CA LYS A 121 -18.46 -6.94 16.62
C LYS A 121 -17.65 -7.05 17.91
N THR A 122 -16.68 -7.97 17.96
CA THR A 122 -15.89 -8.25 19.16
C THR A 122 -14.77 -7.22 19.40
N GLY A 123 -14.38 -6.47 18.36
CA GLY A 123 -13.26 -5.54 18.39
C GLY A 123 -11.89 -6.20 18.41
N LYS A 124 -11.80 -7.51 18.13
CA LYS A 124 -10.53 -8.27 18.19
C LYS A 124 -10.42 -9.23 17.02
N ASP A 125 -9.39 -9.05 16.20
CA ASP A 125 -8.95 -10.01 15.17
C ASP A 125 -8.04 -11.06 15.80
N THR A 126 -8.51 -12.31 15.84
CA THR A 126 -7.74 -13.44 16.38
C THR A 126 -6.91 -14.17 15.32
N ASP A 127 -7.08 -13.80 14.03
CA ASP A 127 -6.40 -14.46 12.93
C ASP A 127 -5.07 -13.79 12.60
N PHE A 128 -5.05 -12.45 12.47
CA PHE A 128 -3.86 -11.69 12.08
C PHE A 128 -3.55 -10.50 12.98
N ASN A 129 -4.30 -10.30 14.09
CA ASN A 129 -4.14 -9.19 15.03
C ASN A 129 -4.23 -7.80 14.34
N TYR A 130 -5.24 -7.61 13.49
CA TYR A 130 -5.47 -6.31 12.84
C TYR A 130 -5.44 -5.18 13.87
N ARG A 131 -4.55 -4.21 13.65
CA ARG A 131 -4.23 -3.17 14.65
C ARG A 131 -5.24 -2.04 14.75
N ALA A 132 -6.19 -1.97 13.82
CA ALA A 132 -7.32 -1.05 13.87
C ALA A 132 -8.61 -1.81 14.16
N ARG A 133 -9.75 -1.20 13.91
CA ARG A 133 -11.06 -1.83 14.07
C ARG A 133 -11.69 -2.04 12.71
N PHE A 134 -12.14 -3.26 12.44
CA PHE A 134 -12.88 -3.55 11.21
C PHE A 134 -14.20 -2.79 11.15
N THR A 135 -14.57 -2.39 9.95
CA THR A 135 -15.92 -1.93 9.62
C THR A 135 -16.75 -3.16 9.23
N ASP A 136 -18.03 -3.15 9.57
CA ASP A 136 -18.96 -4.22 9.20
C ASP A 136 -19.10 -4.29 7.67
N LEU A 137 -18.89 -5.47 7.12
CA LEU A 137 -18.98 -5.80 5.70
C LEU A 137 -20.27 -6.59 5.36
N SER A 138 -21.31 -6.57 6.21
CA SER A 138 -22.52 -7.38 6.02
C SER A 138 -23.41 -6.90 4.88
N THR A 139 -23.30 -5.64 4.47
CA THR A 139 -24.17 -5.04 3.45
C THR A 139 -23.37 -4.38 2.33
N GLY A 140 -23.81 -4.60 1.08
CA GLY A 140 -23.28 -3.94 -0.10
C GLY A 140 -23.80 -2.50 -0.31
N PRO A 141 -23.52 -1.89 -1.45
CA PRO A 141 -22.69 -2.47 -2.52
C PRO A 141 -21.24 -2.67 -2.12
N TYR A 142 -20.54 -3.53 -2.88
CA TYR A 142 -19.15 -3.87 -2.66
C TYR A 142 -18.28 -3.41 -3.82
N TRP A 143 -17.04 -3.08 -3.51
CA TRP A 143 -15.97 -2.89 -4.49
C TRP A 143 -14.87 -3.90 -4.21
N MET A 144 -14.37 -4.50 -5.28
CA MET A 144 -13.21 -5.37 -5.22
C MET A 144 -12.24 -4.98 -6.31
N TYR A 145 -10.95 -4.87 -5.97
CA TYR A 145 -9.92 -4.51 -6.93
C TYR A 145 -8.68 -5.36 -6.75
N ARG A 146 -7.96 -5.59 -7.86
CA ARG A 146 -6.75 -6.39 -7.91
C ARG A 146 -5.53 -5.50 -7.84
N GLY A 147 -4.62 -5.78 -6.89
CA GLY A 147 -3.35 -5.10 -6.77
C GLY A 147 -2.15 -6.05 -6.69
N VAL A 148 -1.00 -5.55 -7.09
CA VAL A 148 0.30 -6.22 -7.03
C VAL A 148 1.31 -5.37 -6.27
N PRO A 149 2.32 -5.96 -5.61
CA PRO A 149 3.42 -5.17 -5.05
C PRO A 149 4.29 -4.57 -6.16
N SER A 150 4.67 -3.32 -5.99
CA SER A 150 5.62 -2.64 -6.88
C SER A 150 6.68 -1.87 -6.11
N VAL A 151 7.73 -1.47 -6.80
CA VAL A 151 8.80 -0.64 -6.23
C VAL A 151 8.25 0.75 -5.90
N HIS A 152 8.54 1.21 -4.69
CA HIS A 152 8.04 2.49 -4.19
C HIS A 152 9.14 3.48 -3.87
N HIS A 153 10.25 3.01 -3.26
CA HIS A 153 11.32 3.88 -2.79
C HIS A 153 12.61 3.09 -2.62
N THR A 154 13.75 3.69 -2.97
CA THR A 154 15.05 3.11 -2.67
C THR A 154 15.54 3.59 -1.30
N MET A 155 16.05 2.66 -0.48
CA MET A 155 16.56 2.96 0.87
C MET A 155 18.07 3.15 0.87
N GLY A 156 18.76 2.59 -0.10
CA GLY A 156 20.19 2.75 -0.32
C GLY A 156 20.46 3.85 -1.33
N GLY A 157 21.69 4.37 -1.32
CA GLY A 157 22.11 5.44 -2.22
C GLY A 157 23.43 6.03 -1.79
N LEU A 158 23.70 7.23 -2.23
CA LEU A 158 24.89 7.97 -1.85
C LEU A 158 24.91 8.26 -0.36
N LYS A 159 26.02 7.95 0.32
CA LYS A 159 26.21 8.30 1.72
C LYS A 159 26.51 9.79 1.82
N ILE A 160 25.78 10.49 2.67
CA ILE A 160 25.96 11.93 2.90
C ILE A 160 26.22 12.22 4.39
N ASN A 161 26.86 13.37 4.67
CA ASN A 161 26.99 13.90 6.00
C ASN A 161 25.86 14.93 6.31
N PRO A 162 25.76 15.47 7.54
CA PRO A 162 24.75 16.47 7.89
C PRO A 162 24.78 17.79 7.07
N LYS A 163 25.85 18.02 6.31
CA LYS A 163 25.97 19.14 5.34
C LYS A 163 25.55 18.73 3.91
N ALA A 164 24.94 17.56 3.76
CA ALA A 164 24.56 16.97 2.47
C ALA A 164 25.73 16.73 1.51
N GLN A 165 26.99 16.75 1.99
CA GLN A 165 28.14 16.40 1.18
C GLN A 165 28.20 14.90 0.97
N VAL A 166 28.42 14.44 -0.27
CA VAL A 166 28.61 13.03 -0.58
C VAL A 166 29.95 12.54 -0.03
N LEU A 167 29.95 11.37 0.57
CA LEU A 167 31.13 10.75 1.16
C LEU A 167 31.70 9.65 0.25
N ASP A 168 33.02 9.56 0.18
CA ASP A 168 33.73 8.45 -0.48
C ASP A 168 33.67 7.16 0.37
N ALA A 169 34.29 6.09 -0.12
CA ALA A 169 34.36 4.79 0.56
C ALA A 169 35.11 4.84 1.92
N ASN A 170 35.85 5.89 2.20
CA ASN A 170 36.58 6.12 3.44
C ASN A 170 35.91 7.17 4.35
N ASP A 171 34.64 7.47 4.10
CA ASP A 171 33.85 8.46 4.83
C ASP A 171 34.36 9.90 4.74
N ARG A 172 35.11 10.24 3.71
CA ARG A 172 35.62 11.59 3.46
C ARG A 172 34.71 12.32 2.46
N PRO A 173 34.40 13.61 2.71
CA PRO A 173 33.63 14.40 1.74
C PRO A 173 34.33 14.48 0.38
N ILE A 174 33.56 14.23 -0.67
CA ILE A 174 34.01 14.45 -2.05
C ILE A 174 33.86 15.96 -2.34
N PRO A 175 34.95 16.70 -2.65
CA PRO A 175 34.88 18.11 -2.90
C PRO A 175 33.94 18.45 -4.08
N GLY A 176 33.08 19.49 -3.88
CA GLY A 176 32.17 19.95 -4.93
C GLY A 176 30.96 19.04 -5.19
N LEU A 177 30.70 18.01 -4.37
CA LEU A 177 29.59 17.09 -4.58
C LEU A 177 28.64 17.05 -3.37
N TRP A 178 27.37 17.42 -3.62
CA TRP A 178 26.27 17.32 -2.67
C TRP A 178 25.12 16.48 -3.24
N ALA A 179 24.35 15.86 -2.37
CA ALA A 179 23.17 15.08 -2.76
C ALA A 179 22.06 15.21 -1.72
N ALA A 180 20.81 15.10 -2.17
CA ALA A 180 19.63 15.11 -1.31
C ALA A 180 18.49 14.28 -1.94
N GLY A 181 17.57 13.81 -1.10
CA GLY A 181 16.40 13.04 -1.52
C GLY A 181 16.71 11.55 -1.74
N GLU A 182 15.87 10.88 -2.52
CA GLU A 182 15.90 9.42 -2.67
C GLU A 182 17.23 8.86 -3.18
N VAL A 183 18.02 9.66 -3.91
CA VAL A 183 19.37 9.28 -4.36
C VAL A 183 20.33 9.05 -3.20
N THR A 184 20.02 9.55 -1.99
CA THR A 184 20.83 9.39 -0.79
C THR A 184 20.38 8.16 0.01
N GLY A 185 21.35 7.47 0.60
CA GLY A 185 21.09 6.37 1.53
C GLY A 185 21.13 6.82 3.00
N SER A 186 20.78 5.91 3.90
CA SER A 186 20.91 6.01 5.37
C SER A 186 19.89 6.88 6.12
N THR A 187 19.16 7.79 5.49
CA THR A 187 18.18 8.65 6.18
C THR A 187 16.99 7.86 6.75
N HIS A 188 16.50 6.88 6.01
CA HIS A 188 15.25 6.17 6.31
C HIS A 188 15.43 4.74 6.85
N GLY A 189 16.67 4.30 7.09
CA GLY A 189 16.95 2.94 7.56
C GLY A 189 16.50 1.87 6.55
N SER A 190 15.79 0.86 7.04
CA SER A 190 15.36 -0.28 6.21
C SER A 190 13.93 -0.18 5.66
N ASN A 191 13.13 0.78 6.17
CA ASN A 191 11.75 0.97 5.74
C ASN A 191 11.28 2.38 6.06
N ARG A 192 11.05 3.20 5.03
CA ARG A 192 10.63 4.59 5.18
C ARG A 192 9.17 4.70 5.65
N LEU A 193 8.92 5.48 6.69
CA LEU A 193 7.56 5.84 7.08
C LEU A 193 6.89 6.73 6.02
N GLY A 194 5.59 6.59 5.89
CA GLY A 194 4.78 7.38 4.97
C GLY A 194 5.07 8.88 5.12
N SER A 195 5.04 9.62 4.04
CA SER A 195 5.28 11.07 3.93
C SER A 195 6.69 11.58 4.30
N ASN A 196 7.52 10.82 4.99
CA ASN A 196 8.86 11.26 5.41
C ASN A 196 9.81 11.59 4.26
N ALA A 197 9.55 11.11 3.03
CA ALA A 197 10.32 11.52 1.87
C ALA A 197 10.23 13.04 1.62
N TYR A 198 9.06 13.65 1.86
CA TYR A 198 8.89 15.10 1.70
C TYR A 198 9.74 15.89 2.70
N ALA A 199 9.78 15.47 3.97
CA ALA A 199 10.65 16.09 4.97
C ALA A 199 12.13 15.99 4.57
N ASP A 200 12.56 14.82 4.11
CA ASP A 200 13.93 14.54 3.68
C ASP A 200 14.34 15.44 2.51
N ILE A 201 13.57 15.44 1.40
CA ILE A 201 13.91 16.23 0.22
C ILE A 201 13.92 17.75 0.49
N ILE A 202 13.01 18.24 1.34
CA ILE A 202 12.96 19.67 1.69
C ILE A 202 14.15 20.05 2.57
N VAL A 203 14.44 19.29 3.62
CA VAL A 203 15.49 19.60 4.58
C VAL A 203 16.86 19.48 3.92
N PHE A 204 17.19 18.31 3.36
CA PHE A 204 18.50 18.09 2.77
C PHE A 204 18.69 18.81 1.44
N GLY A 205 17.63 19.05 0.64
CA GLY A 205 17.71 19.88 -0.56
C GLY A 205 18.09 21.34 -0.23
N ARG A 206 17.52 21.91 0.84
CA ARG A 206 17.90 23.25 1.30
C ARG A 206 19.32 23.30 1.85
N ILE A 207 19.74 22.27 2.58
CA ILE A 207 21.12 22.18 3.09
C ILE A 207 22.10 22.08 1.93
N ALA A 208 21.88 21.17 0.98
CA ALA A 208 22.73 20.98 -0.18
C ALA A 208 22.88 22.27 -1.00
N GLY A 209 21.76 22.93 -1.31
CA GLY A 209 21.79 24.20 -2.06
C GLY A 209 22.56 25.32 -1.35
N ARG A 210 22.37 25.45 -0.03
CA ARG A 210 23.10 26.45 0.77
C ARG A 210 24.60 26.15 0.86
N GLU A 211 24.98 24.89 1.06
CA GLU A 211 26.40 24.52 1.18
C GLU A 211 27.12 24.56 -0.17
N ALA A 212 26.42 24.24 -1.27
CA ALA A 212 27.00 24.32 -2.62
C ALA A 212 27.19 25.76 -3.13
N SER A 213 26.50 26.76 -2.54
CA SER A 213 26.60 28.18 -2.91
C SER A 213 27.69 28.94 -2.17
N ARG A 214 28.41 28.30 -1.27
CA ARG A 214 29.52 28.88 -0.48
C ARG A 214 30.87 28.62 -1.13
#